data_9a897252680032ce2a7e6263dbc7a050
#
_entry.id   9a897252680032ce2a7e6263dbc7a050
#
_cell.length_a   1.000
_cell.length_b   1.000
_cell.length_c   1.000
_cell.angle_alpha   90.00
_cell.angle_beta   90.00
_cell.angle_gamma   90.00
#
_symmetry.space_group_name_H-M   'P 1'
#
loop_
_entity.id
_entity.type
_entity.pdbx_description
1 polymer ?
#
loop_
_entity_poly.entity_id
_entity_poly.type
_entity_poly.pdbx_seq_one_letter_code
_entity_poly.pdbx_strand_id
1 'polypeptide(L)'
;MINDWIELAAADGQRFRAYRSLPPEEPLGSVIVIQEVFGVNRHIRWVAEQISAHGYAAYAPCVFDRVGGNVELDYDDAGIAVGRERVAMLGFDQALLDIAATAAVAEAHGPVGVIGFCWGGTLAWLCATRLGLPAVSYYGARTRPFLDEIPKAPLLMHFGLRDALIPQDFHDELKHKHPDLPVHFYPAGHGFNCNERADFHAESAALAWRRTFAFFRQHLAEAPRFALH
;
A
#
# COMPACT_ATOMS: atom_id res chain seq x y z
N MET A 1 0.31 12.22 -17.91
CA MET A 1 0.02 12.05 -16.47
C MET A 1 -0.06 13.42 -15.81
N ILE A 2 -0.97 13.61 -14.87
CA ILE A 2 -1.09 14.82 -14.04
C ILE A 2 -0.62 14.42 -12.65
N ASN A 3 0.42 15.09 -12.16
CA ASN A 3 1.00 14.82 -10.85
C ASN A 3 0.87 16.09 -10.01
N ASP A 4 0.18 16.00 -8.86
CA ASP A 4 -0.03 17.14 -7.98
C ASP A 4 -0.16 16.71 -6.50
N TRP A 5 -0.19 17.70 -5.62
CA TRP A 5 -0.50 17.53 -4.21
C TRP A 5 -1.92 18.06 -3.96
N ILE A 6 -2.72 17.26 -3.29
CA ILE A 6 -4.06 17.65 -2.86
C ILE A 6 -4.15 17.64 -1.34
N GLU A 7 -5.09 18.39 -0.80
CA GLU A 7 -5.40 18.39 0.63
C GLU A 7 -6.72 17.66 0.87
N LEU A 8 -6.72 16.79 1.85
CA LEU A 8 -7.84 15.96 2.26
C LEU A 8 -8.15 16.17 3.74
N ALA A 9 -9.34 15.74 4.16
CA ALA A 9 -9.74 15.76 5.57
C ALA A 9 -10.32 14.41 5.96
N ALA A 10 -9.83 13.83 7.04
CA ALA A 10 -10.35 12.62 7.62
C ALA A 10 -11.65 12.89 8.43
N ALA A 11 -12.38 11.83 8.78
CA ALA A 11 -13.66 11.92 9.48
C ALA A 11 -13.55 12.58 10.87
N ASP A 12 -12.38 12.55 11.50
CA ASP A 12 -12.08 13.22 12.76
C ASP A 12 -11.68 14.71 12.62
N GLY A 13 -11.71 15.24 11.39
CA GLY A 13 -11.36 16.62 11.06
C GLY A 13 -9.88 16.88 10.82
N GLN A 14 -9.01 15.86 10.95
CA GLN A 14 -7.59 15.99 10.63
C GLN A 14 -7.40 16.29 9.14
N ARG A 15 -6.66 17.35 8.82
CA ARG A 15 -6.23 17.66 7.44
C ARG A 15 -4.86 17.05 7.17
N PHE A 16 -4.70 16.53 5.97
CA PHE A 16 -3.46 15.92 5.51
C PHE A 16 -3.33 16.06 3.99
N ARG A 17 -2.12 15.93 3.48
CA ARG A 17 -1.85 15.97 2.04
C ARG A 17 -1.85 14.57 1.46
N ALA A 18 -2.12 14.49 0.19
CA ALA A 18 -1.88 13.29 -0.60
C ALA A 18 -1.19 13.66 -1.92
N TYR A 19 -0.20 12.89 -2.32
CA TYR A 19 0.34 12.96 -3.67
C TYR A 19 -0.61 12.19 -4.58
N ARG A 20 -1.03 12.84 -5.68
CA ARG A 20 -1.92 12.25 -6.67
C ARG A 20 -1.21 12.16 -8.01
N SER A 21 -1.36 11.02 -8.68
CA SER A 21 -0.93 10.82 -10.08
C SER A 21 -2.10 10.27 -10.89
N LEU A 22 -2.52 11.00 -11.91
CA LEU A 22 -3.63 10.62 -12.78
C LEU A 22 -3.11 10.20 -14.16
N PRO A 23 -3.62 9.12 -14.74
CA PRO A 23 -3.31 8.74 -16.12
C PRO A 23 -3.85 9.77 -17.11
N PRO A 24 -3.32 9.82 -18.35
CA PRO A 24 -3.81 10.76 -19.37
C PRO A 24 -5.21 10.43 -19.89
N GLU A 25 -5.63 9.19 -19.74
CA GLU A 25 -6.94 8.69 -20.15
C GLU A 25 -7.83 8.44 -18.93
N GLU A 26 -9.11 8.11 -19.16
CA GLU A 26 -10.04 7.77 -18.07
C GLU A 26 -9.49 6.59 -17.26
N PRO A 27 -9.39 6.71 -15.91
CA PRO A 27 -8.82 5.67 -15.09
C PRO A 27 -9.63 4.36 -15.11
N LEU A 28 -8.94 3.24 -15.06
CA LEU A 28 -9.53 1.90 -14.89
C LEU A 28 -10.09 1.66 -13.48
N GLY A 29 -9.77 2.54 -12.55
CA GLY A 29 -10.05 2.50 -11.15
C GLY A 29 -8.98 3.29 -10.40
N SER A 30 -8.96 3.18 -9.07
CA SER A 30 -8.04 3.91 -8.20
C SER A 30 -7.21 2.98 -7.33
N VAL A 31 -5.97 3.38 -7.03
CA VAL A 31 -5.09 2.67 -6.11
C VAL A 31 -4.50 3.63 -5.09
N ILE A 32 -4.72 3.32 -3.81
CA ILE A 32 -4.07 4.03 -2.70
C ILE A 32 -2.71 3.39 -2.45
N VAL A 33 -1.66 4.19 -2.48
CA VAL A 33 -0.27 3.79 -2.26
C VAL A 33 0.13 4.15 -0.83
N ILE A 34 0.31 3.16 0.03
CA ILE A 34 0.64 3.38 1.44
C ILE A 34 2.15 3.25 1.63
N GLN A 35 2.71 4.31 2.18
CA GLN A 35 4.14 4.49 2.45
C GLN A 35 4.74 3.45 3.39
N GLU A 36 6.04 3.32 3.32
CA GLU A 36 6.87 2.69 4.35
C GLU A 36 6.99 3.62 5.58
N VAL A 37 8.01 3.42 6.42
CA VAL A 37 8.28 4.33 7.56
C VAL A 37 8.98 5.63 7.15
N PHE A 38 9.20 5.87 5.87
CA PHE A 38 9.99 7.00 5.34
C PHE A 38 9.14 8.17 4.81
N GLY A 39 7.81 8.11 4.94
CA GLY A 39 6.91 9.13 4.40
C GLY A 39 6.60 8.93 2.92
N VAL A 40 5.87 9.89 2.33
CA VAL A 40 5.59 9.92 0.89
C VAL A 40 6.80 10.52 0.17
N ASN A 41 7.92 9.80 0.25
CA ASN A 41 9.19 10.18 -0.33
C ASN A 41 9.23 9.96 -1.86
N ARG A 42 10.39 10.20 -2.47
CA ARG A 42 10.59 10.06 -3.91
C ARG A 42 10.17 8.68 -4.44
N HIS A 43 10.52 7.59 -3.72
CA HIS A 43 10.17 6.24 -4.15
C HIS A 43 8.65 6.01 -4.13
N ILE A 44 7.95 6.44 -3.09
CA ILE A 44 6.48 6.28 -2.99
C ILE A 44 5.77 7.10 -4.06
N ARG A 45 6.25 8.31 -4.37
CA ARG A 45 5.71 9.10 -5.51
C ARG A 45 5.96 8.38 -6.85
N TRP A 46 7.17 7.84 -7.04
CA TRP A 46 7.47 7.03 -8.22
C TRP A 46 6.54 5.81 -8.33
N VAL A 47 6.25 5.12 -7.22
CA VAL A 47 5.26 4.02 -7.20
C VAL A 47 3.88 4.50 -7.66
N ALA A 48 3.41 5.65 -7.16
CA ALA A 48 2.13 6.23 -7.59
C ALA A 48 2.14 6.53 -9.11
N GLU A 49 3.24 7.04 -9.63
CA GLU A 49 3.42 7.29 -11.07
C GLU A 49 3.44 5.99 -11.89
N GLN A 50 4.06 4.90 -11.39
CA GLN A 50 3.99 3.59 -12.03
C GLN A 50 2.57 3.04 -12.08
N ILE A 51 1.80 3.19 -11.00
CA ILE A 51 0.38 2.81 -10.95
C ILE A 51 -0.41 3.61 -12.00
N SER A 52 -0.16 4.93 -12.09
CA SER A 52 -0.79 5.80 -13.07
C SER A 52 -0.41 5.43 -14.52
N ALA A 53 0.85 5.09 -14.76
CA ALA A 53 1.31 4.61 -16.07
C ALA A 53 0.62 3.30 -16.52
N HIS A 54 0.05 2.55 -15.58
CA HIS A 54 -0.74 1.34 -15.87
C HIS A 54 -2.26 1.59 -15.93
N GLY A 55 -2.67 2.87 -15.98
CA GLY A 55 -4.06 3.27 -16.22
C GLY A 55 -4.92 3.44 -14.97
N TYR A 56 -4.36 3.48 -13.77
CA TYR A 56 -5.10 3.70 -12.52
C TYR A 56 -4.86 5.11 -11.98
N ALA A 57 -5.87 5.74 -11.39
CA ALA A 57 -5.65 6.93 -10.57
C ALA A 57 -4.93 6.52 -9.27
N ALA A 58 -3.79 7.13 -8.97
CA ALA A 58 -2.98 6.79 -7.80
C ALA A 58 -2.99 7.90 -6.75
N TYR A 59 -3.13 7.53 -5.49
CA TYR A 59 -3.17 8.44 -4.35
C TYR A 59 -2.24 7.94 -3.25
N ALA A 60 -1.28 8.74 -2.84
CA ALA A 60 -0.39 8.43 -1.71
C ALA A 60 -0.64 9.41 -0.55
N PRO A 61 -1.47 9.04 0.45
CA PRO A 61 -1.75 9.90 1.60
C PRO A 61 -0.52 10.08 2.49
N CYS A 62 -0.23 11.33 2.89
CA CYS A 62 0.81 11.68 3.84
C CYS A 62 0.31 11.43 5.27
N VAL A 63 0.17 10.18 5.67
CA VAL A 63 -0.37 9.81 6.99
C VAL A 63 0.46 10.36 8.16
N PHE A 64 1.73 10.72 7.93
CA PHE A 64 2.58 11.36 8.93
C PHE A 64 2.27 12.85 9.12
N ASP A 65 1.41 13.47 8.32
CA ASP A 65 0.96 14.84 8.54
C ASP A 65 0.21 14.99 9.89
N ARG A 66 -0.33 13.87 10.44
CA ARG A 66 -0.89 13.81 11.80
C ARG A 66 0.13 14.00 12.92
N VAL A 67 1.39 13.64 12.67
CA VAL A 67 2.44 13.55 13.70
C VAL A 67 3.67 14.41 13.38
N GLY A 68 3.47 15.53 12.67
CA GLY A 68 4.51 16.52 12.47
C GLY A 68 4.80 16.95 11.04
N GLY A 69 4.02 16.51 10.05
CA GLY A 69 4.02 17.01 8.66
C GLY A 69 5.32 16.91 7.88
N ASN A 70 5.25 17.00 6.55
CA ASN A 70 6.38 17.08 5.61
C ASN A 70 7.50 16.05 5.84
N VAL A 71 7.14 14.81 6.16
CA VAL A 71 8.11 13.76 6.46
C VAL A 71 8.52 13.07 5.16
N GLU A 72 9.71 13.34 4.70
CA GLU A 72 10.43 12.61 3.65
C GLU A 72 11.79 12.21 4.21
N LEU A 73 11.99 10.93 4.48
CA LEU A 73 13.21 10.41 5.10
C LEU A 73 14.03 9.61 4.11
N ASP A 74 15.33 9.64 4.28
CA ASP A 74 16.28 8.82 3.53
C ASP A 74 16.26 7.35 4.01
N TYR A 75 16.75 6.44 3.19
CA TYR A 75 16.83 5.00 3.48
C TYR A 75 18.08 4.63 4.27
N ASP A 76 18.36 5.37 5.35
CA ASP A 76 19.46 5.17 6.26
C ASP A 76 19.00 4.88 7.70
N ASP A 77 19.94 4.63 8.61
CA ASP A 77 19.63 4.32 10.01
C ASP A 77 18.94 5.48 10.73
N ALA A 78 19.27 6.72 10.39
CA ALA A 78 18.64 7.91 10.96
C ALA A 78 17.19 8.04 10.49
N GLY A 79 16.94 7.85 9.20
CA GLY A 79 15.59 7.82 8.62
C GLY A 79 14.75 6.70 9.19
N ILE A 80 15.31 5.50 9.38
CA ILE A 80 14.64 4.37 10.04
C ILE A 80 14.24 4.72 11.48
N ALA A 81 15.15 5.34 12.25
CA ALA A 81 14.87 5.69 13.64
C ALA A 81 13.72 6.71 13.76
N VAL A 82 13.81 7.81 13.01
CA VAL A 82 12.75 8.84 12.97
C VAL A 82 11.42 8.23 12.46
N GLY A 83 11.45 7.44 11.41
CA GLY A 83 10.26 6.82 10.86
C GLY A 83 9.57 5.87 11.83
N ARG A 84 10.34 5.09 12.59
CA ARG A 84 9.80 4.21 13.66
C ARG A 84 9.15 5.00 14.79
N GLU A 85 9.71 6.14 15.16
CA GLU A 85 9.10 7.04 16.14
C GLU A 85 7.77 7.59 15.63
N ARG A 86 7.70 8.07 14.37
CA ARG A 86 6.47 8.56 13.75
C ARG A 86 5.38 7.47 13.69
N VAL A 87 5.74 6.26 13.32
CA VAL A 87 4.82 5.11 13.32
C VAL A 87 4.29 4.81 14.73
N ALA A 88 5.15 4.88 15.75
CA ALA A 88 4.74 4.65 17.14
C ALA A 88 3.79 5.74 17.66
N MET A 89 3.99 7.00 17.26
CA MET A 89 3.11 8.12 17.61
C MET A 89 1.75 8.02 16.90
N LEU A 90 1.74 7.64 15.62
CA LEU A 90 0.54 7.60 14.80
C LEU A 90 -0.35 6.38 15.09
N GLY A 91 0.26 5.20 15.18
CA GLY A 91 -0.49 3.94 15.25
C GLY A 91 -1.21 3.57 13.94
N PHE A 92 -1.93 2.43 13.96
CA PHE A 92 -2.63 1.93 12.78
C PHE A 92 -4.03 2.56 12.61
N ASP A 93 -4.77 2.75 13.71
CA ASP A 93 -6.16 3.19 13.65
C ASP A 93 -6.29 4.61 13.09
N GLN A 94 -5.40 5.53 13.49
CA GLN A 94 -5.40 6.90 12.95
C GLN A 94 -4.97 6.93 11.47
N ALA A 95 -4.00 6.11 11.08
CA ALA A 95 -3.61 5.99 9.68
C ALA A 95 -4.76 5.46 8.80
N LEU A 96 -5.58 4.54 9.33
CA LEU A 96 -6.76 4.03 8.61
C LEU A 96 -7.83 5.10 8.38
N LEU A 97 -7.97 6.10 9.26
CA LEU A 97 -8.89 7.22 9.03
C LEU A 97 -8.47 8.04 7.78
N ASP A 98 -7.18 8.30 7.62
CA ASP A 98 -6.67 9.03 6.44
C ASP A 98 -6.79 8.20 5.17
N ILE A 99 -6.52 6.91 5.26
CA ILE A 99 -6.68 5.99 4.13
C ILE A 99 -8.15 5.89 3.71
N ALA A 100 -9.08 5.80 4.66
CA ALA A 100 -10.52 5.78 4.38
C ALA A 100 -11.00 7.08 3.72
N ALA A 101 -10.53 8.24 4.20
CA ALA A 101 -10.83 9.52 3.57
C ALA A 101 -10.25 9.64 2.16
N THR A 102 -9.05 9.10 1.95
CA THR A 102 -8.43 9.03 0.61
C THR A 102 -9.23 8.12 -0.31
N ALA A 103 -9.72 6.97 0.18
CA ALA A 103 -10.55 6.05 -0.58
C ALA A 103 -11.84 6.72 -1.05
N ALA A 104 -12.53 7.44 -0.17
CA ALA A 104 -13.77 8.15 -0.50
C ALA A 104 -13.58 9.19 -1.63
N VAL A 105 -12.43 9.86 -1.68
CA VAL A 105 -12.12 10.78 -2.79
C VAL A 105 -11.71 10.01 -4.06
N ALA A 106 -10.98 8.92 -3.91
CA ALA A 106 -10.51 8.10 -5.01
C ALA A 106 -11.65 7.39 -5.76
N GLU A 107 -12.78 7.12 -5.11
CA GLU A 107 -13.99 6.53 -5.73
C GLU A 107 -14.51 7.33 -6.94
N ALA A 108 -14.19 8.62 -7.04
CA ALA A 108 -14.52 9.44 -8.21
C ALA A 108 -13.91 8.91 -9.52
N HIS A 109 -12.88 8.08 -9.42
CA HIS A 109 -12.18 7.47 -10.56
C HIS A 109 -12.40 5.94 -10.66
N GLY A 110 -13.49 5.42 -10.08
CA GLY A 110 -13.89 4.02 -10.15
C GLY A 110 -13.52 3.20 -8.90
N PRO A 111 -13.54 1.86 -8.99
CA PRO A 111 -13.26 0.98 -7.87
C PRO A 111 -11.89 1.25 -7.24
N VAL A 112 -11.81 1.18 -5.91
CA VAL A 112 -10.61 1.52 -5.15
C VAL A 112 -9.93 0.27 -4.62
N GLY A 113 -8.62 0.15 -4.87
CA GLY A 113 -7.72 -0.82 -4.25
C GLY A 113 -6.60 -0.14 -3.48
N VAL A 114 -5.82 -0.95 -2.80
CA VAL A 114 -4.73 -0.49 -1.93
C VAL A 114 -3.45 -1.27 -2.25
N ILE A 115 -2.32 -0.59 -2.24
CA ILE A 115 -0.99 -1.22 -2.20
C ILE A 115 -0.20 -0.60 -1.04
N GLY A 116 0.46 -1.43 -0.24
CA GLY A 116 1.24 -0.92 0.89
C GLY A 116 2.57 -1.66 1.04
N PHE A 117 3.58 -0.93 1.53
CA PHE A 117 4.96 -1.39 1.64
C PHE A 117 5.44 -1.33 3.08
N CYS A 118 6.12 -2.38 3.59
CA CYS A 118 6.65 -2.47 4.94
C CYS A 118 5.54 -2.23 6.00
N TRP A 119 5.60 -1.16 6.76
CA TRP A 119 4.53 -0.72 7.67
C TRP A 119 3.21 -0.52 6.91
N GLY A 120 3.26 0.09 5.73
CA GLY A 120 2.12 0.22 4.82
C GLY A 120 1.57 -1.12 4.32
N GLY A 121 2.41 -2.16 4.25
CA GLY A 121 1.97 -3.52 3.94
C GLY A 121 1.06 -4.10 5.04
N THR A 122 1.33 -3.78 6.31
CA THR A 122 0.41 -4.11 7.40
C THR A 122 -0.89 -3.29 7.31
N LEU A 123 -0.81 -2.00 6.94
CA LEU A 123 -2.02 -1.19 6.69
C LEU A 123 -2.84 -1.73 5.52
N ALA A 124 -2.21 -2.25 4.47
CA ALA A 124 -2.92 -2.92 3.38
C ALA A 124 -3.71 -4.14 3.86
N TRP A 125 -3.13 -4.96 4.76
CA TRP A 125 -3.87 -6.02 5.46
C TRP A 125 -5.10 -5.46 6.17
N LEU A 126 -4.93 -4.41 6.97
CA LEU A 126 -6.02 -3.78 7.73
C LEU A 126 -7.07 -3.12 6.81
N CYS A 127 -6.68 -2.61 5.65
CA CYS A 127 -7.64 -2.15 4.65
C CYS A 127 -8.52 -3.28 4.13
N ALA A 128 -7.96 -4.46 3.88
CA ALA A 128 -8.76 -5.61 3.45
C ALA A 128 -9.66 -6.14 4.57
N THR A 129 -9.19 -6.19 5.82
CA THR A 129 -9.96 -6.74 6.95
C THR A 129 -10.99 -5.77 7.51
N ARG A 130 -10.66 -4.48 7.61
CA ARG A 130 -11.49 -3.48 8.30
C ARG A 130 -12.28 -2.58 7.35
N LEU A 131 -11.66 -2.14 6.22
CA LEU A 131 -12.30 -1.25 5.26
C LEU A 131 -12.96 -1.97 4.08
N GLY A 132 -12.67 -3.27 3.89
CA GLY A 132 -13.23 -4.03 2.77
C GLY A 132 -12.69 -3.60 1.40
N LEU A 133 -11.46 -3.09 1.34
CA LEU A 133 -10.80 -2.68 0.09
C LEU A 133 -9.89 -3.80 -0.42
N PRO A 134 -9.97 -4.18 -1.72
CA PRO A 134 -8.98 -5.06 -2.33
C PRO A 134 -7.57 -4.54 -2.12
N ALA A 135 -6.65 -5.37 -1.61
CA ALA A 135 -5.35 -4.89 -1.16
C ALA A 135 -4.18 -5.79 -1.56
N VAL A 136 -3.03 -5.16 -1.77
CA VAL A 136 -1.74 -5.83 -1.99
C VAL A 136 -0.76 -5.39 -0.91
N SER A 137 -0.26 -6.36 -0.15
CA SER A 137 0.71 -6.16 0.93
C SER A 137 2.10 -6.60 0.49
N TYR A 138 3.06 -5.68 0.53
CA TYR A 138 4.48 -5.98 0.35
C TYR A 138 5.19 -5.97 1.71
N TYR A 139 5.80 -7.10 2.06
CA TYR A 139 6.62 -7.31 3.26
C TYR A 139 6.08 -6.63 4.54
N GLY A 140 4.78 -6.83 4.82
CA GLY A 140 4.08 -6.29 5.99
C GLY A 140 4.53 -6.95 7.29
N ALA A 141 5.64 -6.48 7.88
CA ALA A 141 6.31 -7.14 9.01
C ALA A 141 5.55 -7.05 10.36
N ARG A 142 4.57 -6.16 10.47
CA ARG A 142 3.79 -5.97 11.71
C ARG A 142 2.37 -6.55 11.62
N THR A 143 2.12 -7.47 10.71
CA THR A 143 0.78 -8.06 10.48
C THR A 143 0.42 -9.12 11.54
N ARG A 144 1.40 -9.75 12.22
CA ARG A 144 1.16 -10.84 13.17
C ARG A 144 0.06 -10.59 14.22
N PRO A 145 -0.01 -9.41 14.89
CA PRO A 145 -1.06 -9.14 15.88
C PRO A 145 -2.49 -9.12 15.31
N PHE A 146 -2.64 -9.03 13.99
CA PHE A 146 -3.91 -8.89 13.29
C PHE A 146 -4.30 -10.15 12.49
N LEU A 147 -3.56 -11.25 12.63
CA LEU A 147 -3.82 -12.49 11.87
C LEU A 147 -5.15 -13.18 12.22
N ASP A 148 -5.80 -12.81 13.31
CA ASP A 148 -7.14 -13.29 13.63
C ASP A 148 -8.25 -12.54 12.90
N GLU A 149 -7.91 -11.41 12.26
CA GLU A 149 -8.86 -10.65 11.45
C GLU A 149 -9.04 -11.32 10.08
N ILE A 150 -10.29 -11.53 9.68
CA ILE A 150 -10.62 -12.17 8.39
C ILE A 150 -10.75 -11.08 7.31
N PRO A 151 -10.03 -11.18 6.19
CA PRO A 151 -10.21 -10.26 5.07
C PRO A 151 -11.64 -10.25 4.54
N LYS A 152 -12.22 -9.06 4.40
CA LYS A 152 -13.55 -8.81 3.82
C LYS A 152 -13.49 -8.55 2.32
N ALA A 153 -12.27 -8.33 1.80
CA ALA A 153 -12.00 -8.10 0.39
C ALA A 153 -10.79 -8.93 -0.06
N PRO A 154 -10.61 -9.12 -1.37
CA PRO A 154 -9.44 -9.82 -1.91
C PRO A 154 -8.13 -9.23 -1.39
N LEU A 155 -7.19 -10.09 -1.04
CA LEU A 155 -5.88 -9.71 -0.51
C LEU A 155 -4.79 -10.57 -1.14
N LEU A 156 -3.70 -9.91 -1.57
CA LEU A 156 -2.50 -10.54 -2.11
C LEU A 156 -1.29 -10.14 -1.27
N MET A 157 -0.41 -11.09 -0.93
CA MET A 157 0.78 -10.80 -0.12
C MET A 157 2.08 -11.21 -0.81
N HIS A 158 3.11 -10.37 -0.66
CA HIS A 158 4.47 -10.58 -1.19
C HIS A 158 5.49 -10.52 -0.05
N PHE A 159 6.28 -11.57 0.12
CA PHE A 159 7.32 -11.66 1.16
C PHE A 159 8.67 -12.08 0.61
N GLY A 160 9.74 -11.54 1.19
CA GLY A 160 11.09 -12.02 0.97
C GLY A 160 11.42 -13.20 1.90
N LEU A 161 12.00 -14.28 1.35
CA LEU A 161 12.44 -15.44 2.14
C LEU A 161 13.67 -15.14 3.02
N ARG A 162 14.40 -14.06 2.71
CA ARG A 162 15.58 -13.60 3.47
C ARG A 162 15.28 -12.35 4.28
N ASP A 163 14.00 -12.08 4.54
CA ASP A 163 13.56 -10.93 5.33
C ASP A 163 13.77 -11.20 6.84
N ALA A 164 14.77 -10.57 7.42
CA ALA A 164 15.08 -10.72 8.84
C ALA A 164 13.99 -10.17 9.80
N LEU A 165 13.07 -9.34 9.28
CA LEU A 165 11.95 -8.79 10.06
C LEU A 165 10.71 -9.70 10.05
N ILE A 166 10.69 -10.70 9.18
CA ILE A 166 9.54 -11.61 8.96
C ILE A 166 10.03 -13.06 9.03
N PRO A 167 10.09 -13.63 10.24
CA PRO A 167 10.63 -14.96 10.43
C PRO A 167 9.70 -16.06 9.90
N GLN A 168 10.24 -17.26 9.66
CA GLN A 168 9.54 -18.38 9.05
C GLN A 168 8.29 -18.79 9.85
N ASP A 169 8.32 -18.73 11.17
CA ASP A 169 7.16 -19.05 12.03
C ASP A 169 5.96 -18.13 11.81
N PHE A 170 6.20 -16.88 11.39
CA PHE A 170 5.12 -16.00 10.94
C PHE A 170 4.47 -16.51 9.64
N HIS A 171 5.27 -16.97 8.68
CA HIS A 171 4.74 -17.50 7.42
C HIS A 171 3.92 -18.78 7.66
N ASP A 172 4.36 -19.62 8.58
CA ASP A 172 3.66 -20.85 8.95
C ASP A 172 2.34 -20.54 9.67
N GLU A 173 2.33 -19.57 10.58
CA GLU A 173 1.14 -19.09 11.27
C GLU A 173 0.13 -18.46 10.29
N LEU A 174 0.59 -17.57 9.39
CA LEU A 174 -0.24 -16.96 8.35
C LEU A 174 -0.90 -18.02 7.48
N LYS A 175 -0.14 -19.01 7.00
CA LYS A 175 -0.65 -20.09 6.17
C LYS A 175 -1.63 -20.99 6.91
N HIS A 176 -1.41 -21.21 8.21
CA HIS A 176 -2.32 -22.00 9.04
C HIS A 176 -3.67 -21.29 9.23
N LYS A 177 -3.66 -19.98 9.52
CA LYS A 177 -4.88 -19.19 9.75
C LYS A 177 -5.61 -18.83 8.47
N HIS A 178 -4.88 -18.64 7.36
CA HIS A 178 -5.41 -18.22 6.07
C HIS A 178 -4.89 -19.10 4.92
N PRO A 179 -5.28 -20.39 4.86
CA PRO A 179 -4.73 -21.35 3.90
C PRO A 179 -4.99 -20.99 2.45
N ASP A 180 -6.10 -20.31 2.15
CA ASP A 180 -6.51 -19.92 0.80
C ASP A 180 -6.00 -18.54 0.36
N LEU A 181 -5.28 -17.81 1.25
CA LEU A 181 -4.78 -16.50 0.93
C LEU A 181 -3.64 -16.57 -0.09
N PRO A 182 -3.71 -15.84 -1.21
CA PRO A 182 -2.61 -15.75 -2.17
C PRO A 182 -1.38 -15.10 -1.54
N VAL A 183 -0.34 -15.89 -1.28
CA VAL A 183 0.95 -15.44 -0.74
C VAL A 183 2.07 -15.86 -1.66
N HIS A 184 2.94 -14.91 -2.02
CA HIS A 184 4.10 -15.17 -2.85
C HIS A 184 5.40 -14.89 -2.12
N PHE A 185 6.32 -15.82 -2.21
CA PHE A 185 7.64 -15.74 -1.62
C PHE A 185 8.72 -15.53 -2.68
N TYR A 186 9.74 -14.73 -2.35
CA TYR A 186 10.81 -14.34 -3.25
C TYR A 186 12.18 -14.58 -2.60
N PRO A 187 13.23 -14.93 -3.35
CA PRO A 187 14.58 -15.08 -2.82
C PRO A 187 15.24 -13.71 -2.56
N ALA A 188 14.63 -12.90 -1.71
CA ALA A 188 14.97 -11.49 -1.48
C ALA A 188 14.82 -11.12 0.01
N GLY A 189 15.37 -9.96 0.41
CA GLY A 189 15.28 -9.38 1.75
C GLY A 189 14.08 -8.46 1.94
N HIS A 190 14.07 -7.73 3.08
CA HIS A 190 13.07 -6.71 3.38
C HIS A 190 13.22 -5.51 2.44
N GLY A 191 12.11 -5.03 1.87
CA GLY A 191 12.16 -3.87 0.96
C GLY A 191 12.65 -4.19 -0.46
N PHE A 192 12.60 -5.46 -0.87
CA PHE A 192 13.11 -5.92 -2.17
C PHE A 192 12.50 -5.19 -3.39
N ASN A 193 11.37 -4.55 -3.22
CA ASN A 193 10.69 -3.82 -4.30
C ASN A 193 11.20 -2.37 -4.44
N CYS A 194 11.91 -1.83 -3.44
CA CYS A 194 12.38 -0.45 -3.45
C CYS A 194 13.76 -0.34 -4.11
N ASN A 195 13.83 0.26 -5.30
CA ASN A 195 15.08 0.44 -6.06
C ASN A 195 16.05 1.46 -5.44
N GLU A 196 15.67 2.11 -4.34
CA GLU A 196 16.53 3.03 -3.59
C GLU A 196 17.17 2.36 -2.35
N ARG A 197 16.86 1.07 -2.10
CA ARG A 197 17.38 0.30 -0.98
C ARG A 197 18.43 -0.72 -1.42
N ALA A 198 19.36 -1.03 -0.54
CA ALA A 198 20.38 -2.06 -0.77
C ALA A 198 19.77 -3.46 -0.98
N ASP A 199 18.61 -3.74 -0.38
CA ASP A 199 17.88 -5.02 -0.52
C ASP A 199 17.09 -5.14 -1.83
N PHE A 200 17.17 -4.16 -2.74
CA PHE A 200 16.47 -4.23 -4.02
C PHE A 200 16.85 -5.49 -4.80
N HIS A 201 15.83 -6.23 -5.21
CA HIS A 201 16.01 -7.44 -6.01
C HIS A 201 15.16 -7.36 -7.28
N ALA A 202 15.79 -6.95 -8.38
CA ALA A 202 15.11 -6.57 -9.64
C ALA A 202 14.18 -7.66 -10.19
N GLU A 203 14.61 -8.92 -10.20
CA GLU A 203 13.78 -10.03 -10.71
C GLU A 203 12.55 -10.28 -9.82
N SER A 204 12.74 -10.25 -8.50
CA SER A 204 11.65 -10.40 -7.54
C SER A 204 10.66 -9.25 -7.62
N ALA A 205 11.16 -8.01 -7.70
CA ALA A 205 10.33 -6.82 -7.87
C ALA A 205 9.51 -6.88 -9.16
N ALA A 206 10.14 -7.19 -10.29
CA ALA A 206 9.46 -7.32 -11.58
C ALA A 206 8.36 -8.40 -11.56
N LEU A 207 8.62 -9.55 -10.92
CA LEU A 207 7.61 -10.61 -10.79
C LEU A 207 6.47 -10.21 -9.85
N ALA A 208 6.78 -9.56 -8.72
CA ALA A 208 5.78 -9.06 -7.78
C ALA A 208 4.88 -8.00 -8.43
N TRP A 209 5.43 -7.07 -9.20
CA TRP A 209 4.67 -6.08 -9.97
C TRP A 209 3.72 -6.72 -10.98
N ARG A 210 4.17 -7.72 -11.75
CA ARG A 210 3.28 -8.43 -12.69
C ARG A 210 2.08 -9.06 -11.98
N ARG A 211 2.30 -9.68 -10.81
CA ARG A 211 1.24 -10.27 -9.98
C ARG A 211 0.29 -9.22 -9.40
N THR A 212 0.84 -8.12 -8.93
CA THR A 212 0.09 -6.97 -8.42
C THR A 212 -0.84 -6.37 -9.48
N PHE A 213 -0.34 -6.11 -10.69
CA PHE A 213 -1.20 -5.59 -11.76
C PHE A 213 -2.21 -6.62 -12.28
N ALA A 214 -1.88 -7.92 -12.25
CA ALA A 214 -2.86 -8.95 -12.53
C ALA A 214 -4.00 -8.94 -11.49
N PHE A 215 -3.66 -8.81 -10.21
CA PHE A 215 -4.61 -8.69 -9.12
C PHE A 215 -5.51 -7.44 -9.27
N PHE A 216 -4.95 -6.27 -9.54
CA PHE A 216 -5.75 -5.06 -9.74
C PHE A 216 -6.67 -5.16 -10.95
N ARG A 217 -6.20 -5.70 -12.08
CA ARG A 217 -7.07 -5.94 -13.24
C ARG A 217 -8.24 -6.87 -12.93
N GLN A 218 -8.03 -7.87 -12.08
CA GLN A 218 -9.08 -8.81 -11.70
C GLN A 218 -10.10 -8.20 -10.74
N HIS A 219 -9.68 -7.31 -9.83
CA HIS A 219 -10.51 -6.88 -8.71
C HIS A 219 -10.96 -5.41 -8.77
N LEU A 220 -10.36 -4.59 -9.65
CA LEU A 220 -10.72 -3.19 -9.85
C LEU A 220 -11.33 -2.91 -11.23
N ALA A 221 -11.47 -3.93 -12.11
CA ALA A 221 -12.22 -3.74 -13.33
C ALA A 221 -13.70 -3.52 -12.97
N GLU A 222 -14.30 -2.42 -13.46
CA GLU A 222 -15.74 -2.30 -13.46
C GLU A 222 -16.34 -3.52 -14.21
N ALA A 223 -17.42 -4.10 -13.69
CA ALA A 223 -18.22 -5.04 -14.47
C ALA A 223 -18.58 -4.35 -15.79
N PRO A 224 -18.45 -5.02 -16.95
CA PRO A 224 -18.74 -4.41 -18.23
C PRO A 224 -20.10 -3.72 -18.13
N ARG A 225 -20.13 -2.41 -18.32
CA ARG A 225 -21.40 -1.67 -18.44
C ARG A 225 -22.08 -2.22 -19.70
N PHE A 226 -23.00 -3.14 -19.52
CA PHE A 226 -23.87 -3.53 -20.63
C PHE A 226 -24.62 -2.26 -21.05
N ALA A 227 -24.22 -1.68 -22.18
CA ALA A 227 -24.99 -0.65 -22.81
C ALA A 227 -26.38 -1.24 -23.12
N LEU A 228 -27.37 -0.82 -22.34
CA LEU A 228 -28.77 -1.06 -22.68
C LEU A 228 -29.04 -0.23 -23.93
N HIS A 229 -29.09 -0.88 -25.07
CA HIS A 229 -29.56 -0.33 -26.34
C HIS A 229 -31.08 -0.38 -26.38
#